data_97723af48cf8e945d4a2bc7976fbb3d6
#
_entry.id   97723af48cf8e945d4a2bc7976fbb3d6
#
_cell.length_a   1.000
_cell.length_b   1.000
_cell.length_c   1.000
_cell.angle_alpha   90.00
_cell.angle_beta   90.00
_cell.angle_gamma   90.00
#
_symmetry.space_group_name_H-M   'P 1'
#
loop_
_entity.id
_entity.type
_entity.pdbx_description
1 polymer ?
#
loop_
_entity_poly.entity_id
_entity_poly.type
_entity_poly.pdbx_seq_one_letter_code
_entity_poly.pdbx_strand_id
1 'polypeptide(L)' 'MKNKVKELRKSKNLTQEELANLIGISRQAINAIEKDKFDPSLPTAFKMSKLFKISIEELFHFE' A
#
# COMPACT_ATOMS: atom_id res chain seq x y z
N MET A 1 8.84 -5.86 4.08
CA MET A 1 7.78 -5.95 5.11
C MET A 1 6.53 -6.52 4.47
N LYS A 2 5.99 -7.58 5.04
CA LYS A 2 4.76 -8.18 4.53
C LYS A 2 3.58 -7.26 4.72
N ASN A 3 2.63 -7.31 3.79
CA ASN A 3 1.49 -6.39 3.85
C ASN A 3 0.31 -6.95 3.06
N LYS A 4 -0.83 -6.27 3.20
CA LYS A 4 -2.07 -6.61 2.51
C LYS A 4 -2.41 -5.62 1.40
N VAL A 5 -1.45 -4.84 0.93
CA VAL A 5 -1.72 -3.76 -0.03
C VAL A 5 -2.33 -4.32 -1.32
N LYS A 6 -1.73 -5.38 -1.87
CA LYS A 6 -2.21 -5.96 -3.13
C LYS A 6 -3.64 -6.47 -3.01
N GLU A 7 -3.95 -7.22 -1.96
CA GLU A 7 -5.29 -7.78 -1.82
C GLU A 7 -6.34 -6.70 -1.56
N LEU A 8 -6.00 -5.68 -0.77
CA LEU A 8 -6.93 -4.59 -0.52
C LEU A 8 -7.12 -3.70 -1.75
N ARG A 9 -6.03 -3.49 -2.51
CA ARG A 9 -6.13 -2.77 -3.77
C ARG A 9 -7.08 -3.48 -4.74
N LYS A 10 -6.93 -4.80 -4.87
CA LYS A 10 -7.79 -5.58 -5.74
C LYS A 10 -9.22 -5.60 -5.28
N SER A 11 -9.45 -5.60 -3.97
CA SER A 11 -10.80 -5.57 -3.43
C SER A 11 -11.52 -4.25 -3.78
N LYS A 12 -10.78 -3.19 -4.04
CA LYS A 12 -11.33 -1.91 -4.48
C LYS A 12 -11.30 -1.75 -6.01
N ASN A 13 -10.92 -2.80 -6.73
CA ASN A 13 -10.84 -2.78 -8.20
C ASN A 13 -9.89 -1.69 -8.73
N LEU A 14 -8.79 -1.46 -8.01
CA LEU A 14 -7.79 -0.47 -8.40
C LEU A 14 -6.61 -1.15 -9.09
N THR A 15 -6.11 -0.51 -10.16
CA THR A 15 -4.82 -0.90 -10.72
C THR A 15 -3.71 -0.35 -9.85
N GLN A 16 -2.48 -0.84 -10.04
CA GLN A 16 -1.32 -0.29 -9.34
C GLN A 16 -1.15 1.20 -9.65
N GLU A 17 -1.37 1.58 -10.89
CA GLU A 17 -1.26 2.98 -11.30
C GLU A 17 -2.31 3.85 -10.63
N GLU A 18 -3.54 3.37 -10.56
CA GLU A 18 -4.60 4.11 -9.88
C GLU A 18 -4.31 4.31 -8.41
N LEU A 19 -3.85 3.25 -7.74
CA LEU A 19 -3.46 3.36 -6.33
C LEU A 19 -2.30 4.34 -6.17
N ALA A 20 -1.29 4.25 -7.04
CA ALA A 20 -0.14 5.14 -7.00
C ALA A 20 -0.58 6.61 -7.10
N ASN A 21 -1.52 6.91 -8.00
CA ASN A 21 -2.04 8.27 -8.17
C ASN A 21 -2.78 8.75 -6.93
N LEU A 22 -3.58 7.88 -6.32
CA LEU A 22 -4.32 8.24 -5.11
C LEU A 22 -3.41 8.51 -3.93
N ILE A 23 -2.31 7.77 -3.82
CA ILE A 23 -1.38 7.89 -2.70
C ILE A 23 -0.33 8.97 -2.98
N GLY A 24 0.00 9.21 -4.25
CA GLY A 24 1.00 10.21 -4.63
C GLY A 24 2.41 9.66 -4.71
N ILE A 25 2.56 8.38 -5.08
CA ILE A 25 3.88 7.77 -5.30
C ILE A 25 3.86 7.11 -6.68
N SER A 26 5.01 6.57 -7.10
CA SER A 26 5.12 5.97 -8.42
C SER A 26 4.49 4.57 -8.44
N ARG A 27 4.11 4.13 -9.65
CA ARG A 27 3.61 2.76 -9.84
C ARG A 27 4.69 1.74 -9.46
N GLN A 28 5.96 2.05 -9.77
CA GLN A 28 7.07 1.17 -9.40
C GLN A 28 7.17 1.01 -7.88
N ALA A 29 6.93 2.09 -7.13
CA ALA A 29 6.94 2.01 -5.67
C ALA A 29 5.82 1.12 -5.15
N ILE A 30 4.61 1.23 -5.70
CA ILE A 30 3.50 0.36 -5.34
C ILE A 30 3.88 -1.10 -5.60
N ASN A 31 4.43 -1.38 -6.79
CA ASN A 31 4.83 -2.73 -7.16
C ASN A 31 5.85 -3.30 -6.17
N ALA A 32 6.87 -2.52 -5.83
CA ALA A 32 7.91 -2.95 -4.90
C ALA A 32 7.36 -3.18 -3.49
N ILE A 33 6.43 -2.34 -3.04
CA ILE A 33 5.77 -2.52 -1.75
C ILE A 33 4.98 -3.83 -1.73
N GLU A 34 4.21 -4.09 -2.78
CA GLU A 34 3.39 -5.31 -2.86
C GLU A 34 4.25 -6.57 -2.90
N LYS A 35 5.47 -6.48 -3.39
CA LYS A 35 6.40 -7.61 -3.45
C LYS A 35 7.29 -7.72 -2.22
N ASP A 36 7.02 -6.97 -1.17
CA ASP A 36 7.80 -6.95 0.08
C ASP A 36 9.25 -6.53 -0.12
N LYS A 37 9.54 -5.79 -1.19
CA LYS A 37 10.92 -5.36 -1.52
C LYS A 37 11.21 -3.93 -1.10
N PHE A 38 10.21 -3.17 -0.70
CA PHE A 38 10.35 -1.78 -0.35
C PHE A 38 9.32 -1.44 0.72
N ASP A 39 9.78 -0.77 1.77
CA ASP A 39 8.88 -0.33 2.84
C ASP A 39 8.46 1.11 2.58
N PRO A 40 7.17 1.42 2.69
CA PRO A 40 6.72 2.79 2.46
C PRO A 40 7.20 3.73 3.55
N SER A 41 7.30 5.01 3.22
CA SER A 41 7.52 6.03 4.23
C SER A 41 6.34 6.07 5.18
N LEU A 42 6.53 6.63 6.37
CA LEU A 42 5.44 6.74 7.34
C LEU A 42 4.25 7.54 6.78
N PRO A 43 4.44 8.69 6.12
CA PRO A 43 3.29 9.38 5.52
C PRO A 43 2.55 8.53 4.50
N THR A 44 3.26 7.76 3.68
CA THR A 44 2.65 6.87 2.69
C THR A 44 1.84 5.78 3.38
N ALA A 45 2.39 5.19 4.45
CA ALA A 45 1.70 4.16 5.20
C ALA A 45 0.40 4.69 5.80
N PHE A 46 0.41 5.91 6.34
CA PHE A 46 -0.80 6.54 6.88
C PHE A 46 -1.84 6.79 5.79
N LYS A 47 -1.42 7.24 4.61
CA LYS A 47 -2.35 7.46 3.50
C LYS A 47 -3.01 6.17 3.07
N MET A 48 -2.25 5.08 2.99
CA MET A 48 -2.79 3.76 2.63
C MET A 48 -3.76 3.26 3.69
N SER A 49 -3.40 3.41 4.95
CA SER A 49 -4.26 3.03 6.07
C SER A 49 -5.62 3.73 5.98
N LYS A 50 -5.61 5.03 5.71
CA LYS A 50 -6.85 5.80 5.58
C LYS A 50 -7.66 5.38 4.36
N LEU A 51 -6.99 5.14 3.24
CA LEU A 51 -7.68 4.73 2.01
C LEU A 51 -8.36 3.37 2.20
N PHE A 52 -7.66 2.43 2.80
CA PHE A 52 -8.19 1.08 2.99
C PHE A 52 -9.02 0.93 4.27
N LYS A 53 -9.05 1.97 5.11
CA LYS A 53 -9.86 2.03 6.34
C LYS A 53 -9.50 0.92 7.32
N ILE A 54 -8.22 0.62 7.43
CA ILE A 54 -7.68 -0.29 8.44
C ILE A 54 -6.47 0.34 9.08
N SER A 55 -6.05 -0.18 10.24
CA SER A 55 -4.88 0.35 10.92
C SER A 55 -3.60 0.01 10.17
N ILE A 56 -2.54 0.77 10.44
CA ILE A 56 -1.22 0.45 9.87
C ILE A 56 -0.79 -0.95 10.29
N GLU A 57 -1.05 -1.33 11.55
CA GLU A 57 -0.68 -2.64 12.07
C GLU A 57 -1.42 -3.79 11.39
N GLU A 58 -2.63 -3.52 10.92
CA GLU A 58 -3.39 -4.51 10.16
C GLU A 58 -2.91 -4.58 8.71
N LEU A 59 -2.44 -3.45 8.18
CA LEU A 59 -2.03 -3.35 6.78
C LEU A 59 -0.59 -3.86 6.57
N PHE A 60 0.31 -3.53 7.48
CA PHE A 60 1.74 -3.90 7.40
C PHE A 60 2.12 -4.77 8.58
N HIS A 61 2.85 -5.86 8.29
CA HIS A 61 3.31 -6.80 9.32
C HIS A 61 4.81 -6.66 9.50
N PHE A 62 5.20 -6.09 10.62
CA PHE A 62 6.60 -5.95 10.98
C PHE A 62 6.98 -7.11 11.92
N GLU A 63 8.04 -7.83 11.56
CA GLU A 63 8.52 -8.94 12.38
C GLU A 63 9.80 -8.59 13.10
#